data_78a900ac27b23b555b69bfd3c66def76
#
_entry.id   78a900ac27b23b555b69bfd3c66def76
#
_cell.length_a   1.000
_cell.length_b   1.000
_cell.length_c   1.000
_cell.angle_alpha   90.00
_cell.angle_beta   90.00
_cell.angle_gamma   90.00
#
_symmetry.space_group_name_H-M   'P 1'
#
loop_
_entity.id
_entity.type
_entity.pdbx_description
1 polymer ?
#
loop_
_entity_poly.entity_id
_entity_poly.type
_entity_poly.pdbx_seq_one_letter_code
_entity_poly.pdbx_strand_id
1 'polypeptide(L)'
;MDNTKKIPFSPPDISEAEINAVVEVLKSGWITSGPTLAKFEAEIAEYCEANKAVALNSATAAMELVLKVLDIKEGDEIITTPYTYTATSSVAVHRGIKPIFCDVAKDSFFMDYDKMGELITEKTKVIMPVDYAGLPCDYDKIKEILKEKNREDIIILVDSAHSFGAKYKGHRVGAQCDFHSFSFHAVKNFTTAEGGAITFNNNNFGGKENLYQDFKFTSLHGQSKDALSKMKAGAWEYDIVTDGFKCNMTDINASIGRAQLTRYEGMLKYRKKIFETYTSIIGKEDFAIIPTTEYGEGTETSYHIYALRIKGFNEEKRNLLIERLAEKGISTNVHYKPLPMLTLYKNLGYKMEDYPNAFAQYENEISLPVYTTLAMEDAKYVAEELVKEVKKINNK
;
A
#
# COMPACT_ATOMS: atom_id res chain seq x y z
N MET A 1 -23.36 -18.59 26.78
CA MET A 1 -22.87 -17.80 25.62
C MET A 1 -21.59 -17.14 26.07
N ASP A 2 -20.48 -17.47 25.42
CA ASP A 2 -19.15 -17.01 25.82
C ASP A 2 -19.08 -15.48 25.54
N ASN A 3 -19.01 -14.69 26.61
CA ASN A 3 -19.10 -13.23 26.57
C ASN A 3 -17.71 -12.62 26.35
N THR A 4 -16.81 -13.34 25.66
CA THR A 4 -15.48 -12.85 25.33
C THR A 4 -15.59 -11.68 24.36
N LYS A 5 -15.11 -10.53 24.77
CA LYS A 5 -15.01 -9.32 23.94
C LYS A 5 -14.22 -9.64 22.68
N LYS A 6 -14.77 -9.30 21.51
CA LYS A 6 -14.09 -9.55 20.22
C LYS A 6 -13.49 -8.24 19.70
N ILE A 7 -12.18 -8.22 19.49
CA ILE A 7 -11.42 -7.13 18.90
C ILE A 7 -10.97 -7.59 17.51
N PRO A 8 -11.65 -7.15 16.43
CA PRO A 8 -11.28 -7.51 15.07
C PRO A 8 -9.96 -6.85 14.67
N PHE A 9 -9.33 -7.32 13.57
CA PHE A 9 -8.03 -6.82 13.16
C PHE A 9 -8.08 -5.41 12.54
N SER A 10 -8.93 -5.18 11.55
CA SER A 10 -9.00 -3.91 10.83
C SER A 10 -10.34 -3.73 10.11
N PRO A 11 -11.46 -3.55 10.84
CA PRO A 11 -12.74 -3.23 10.22
C PRO A 11 -12.69 -1.81 9.63
N PRO A 12 -13.44 -1.55 8.52
CA PRO A 12 -13.57 -0.20 7.98
C PRO A 12 -14.36 0.69 8.94
N ASP A 13 -14.01 1.97 8.94
CA ASP A 13 -14.73 3.02 9.65
C ASP A 13 -15.61 3.78 8.64
N ILE A 14 -16.90 3.51 8.64
CA ILE A 14 -17.90 4.14 7.78
C ILE A 14 -18.88 4.93 8.65
N SER A 15 -19.03 6.21 8.38
CA SER A 15 -19.95 7.11 9.05
C SER A 15 -21.16 7.47 8.19
N GLU A 16 -22.09 8.21 8.76
CA GLU A 16 -23.23 8.76 8.02
C GLU A 16 -22.82 9.64 6.83
N ALA A 17 -21.62 10.23 6.87
CA ALA A 17 -21.11 11.05 5.76
C ALA A 17 -20.89 10.19 4.49
N GLU A 18 -20.23 9.04 4.62
CA GLU A 18 -20.03 8.10 3.51
C GLU A 18 -21.36 7.53 3.02
N ILE A 19 -22.24 7.12 3.93
CA ILE A 19 -23.56 6.57 3.59
C ILE A 19 -24.37 7.60 2.77
N ASN A 20 -24.46 8.83 3.24
CA ASN A 20 -25.19 9.90 2.57
C ASN A 20 -24.56 10.24 1.21
N ALA A 21 -23.24 10.27 1.08
CA ALA A 21 -22.55 10.52 -0.18
C ALA A 21 -22.90 9.46 -1.24
N VAL A 22 -22.94 8.17 -0.85
CA VAL A 22 -23.38 7.08 -1.73
C VAL A 22 -24.85 7.24 -2.13
N VAL A 23 -25.73 7.55 -1.17
CA VAL A 23 -27.15 7.76 -1.44
C VAL A 23 -27.36 8.88 -2.46
N GLU A 24 -26.64 10.00 -2.34
CA GLU A 24 -26.73 11.11 -3.29
C GLU A 24 -26.26 10.71 -4.70
N VAL A 25 -25.18 9.93 -4.82
CA VAL A 25 -24.73 9.39 -6.11
C VAL A 25 -25.79 8.46 -6.72
N LEU A 26 -26.40 7.58 -5.93
CA LEU A 26 -27.44 6.69 -6.40
C LEU A 26 -28.68 7.47 -6.89
N LYS A 27 -29.10 8.52 -6.18
CA LYS A 27 -30.22 9.40 -6.57
C LYS A 27 -29.92 10.21 -7.82
N SER A 28 -28.66 10.55 -8.08
CA SER A 28 -28.26 11.31 -9.27
C SER A 28 -28.49 10.53 -10.58
N GLY A 29 -28.60 9.20 -10.49
CA GLY A 29 -28.68 8.31 -11.65
C GLY A 29 -27.34 8.09 -12.35
N TRP A 30 -26.25 8.75 -11.90
CA TRP A 30 -24.91 8.58 -12.46
C TRP A 30 -24.03 7.77 -11.50
N ILE A 31 -23.90 6.46 -11.75
CA ILE A 31 -23.27 5.51 -10.81
C ILE A 31 -21.94 4.93 -11.30
N THR A 32 -21.57 5.12 -12.57
CA THR A 32 -20.28 4.72 -13.17
C THR A 32 -19.29 5.88 -13.10
N SER A 33 -18.18 5.81 -13.85
CA SER A 33 -17.19 6.91 -13.91
C SER A 33 -17.82 8.21 -14.41
N GLY A 34 -17.76 9.26 -13.62
CA GLY A 34 -18.43 10.52 -13.91
C GLY A 34 -17.88 11.71 -13.12
N PRO A 35 -18.74 12.70 -12.83
CA PRO A 35 -18.31 13.95 -12.18
C PRO A 35 -17.76 13.76 -10.78
N THR A 36 -18.25 12.79 -10.01
CA THR A 36 -17.77 12.52 -8.64
C THR A 36 -16.38 11.96 -8.66
N LEU A 37 -16.10 11.04 -9.59
CA LEU A 37 -14.74 10.51 -9.81
C LEU A 37 -13.76 11.61 -10.21
N ALA A 38 -14.13 12.49 -11.15
CA ALA A 38 -13.25 13.57 -11.59
C ALA A 38 -12.87 14.53 -10.43
N LYS A 39 -13.83 14.82 -9.54
CA LYS A 39 -13.57 15.62 -8.32
C LYS A 39 -12.66 14.88 -7.36
N PHE A 40 -12.88 13.58 -7.16
CA PHE A 40 -12.06 12.76 -6.26
C PHE A 40 -10.61 12.67 -6.74
N GLU A 41 -10.38 12.50 -8.04
CA GLU A 41 -9.02 12.51 -8.61
C GLU A 41 -8.31 13.85 -8.34
N ALA A 42 -9.00 14.97 -8.48
CA ALA A 42 -8.44 16.29 -8.16
C ALA A 42 -8.13 16.43 -6.66
N GLU A 43 -9.03 15.97 -5.78
CA GLU A 43 -8.86 15.99 -4.32
C GLU A 43 -7.71 15.07 -3.86
N ILE A 44 -7.51 13.89 -4.49
CA ILE A 44 -6.35 13.03 -4.24
C ILE A 44 -5.06 13.74 -4.65
N ALA A 45 -5.02 14.34 -5.85
CA ALA A 45 -3.84 15.04 -6.35
C ALA A 45 -3.44 16.17 -5.40
N GLU A 46 -4.40 16.99 -4.97
CA GLU A 46 -4.19 18.06 -4.00
C GLU A 46 -3.69 17.53 -2.66
N TYR A 47 -4.33 16.49 -2.11
CA TYR A 47 -3.96 15.89 -0.83
C TYR A 47 -2.55 15.30 -0.84
N CYS A 48 -2.15 14.70 -1.94
CA CYS A 48 -0.82 14.10 -2.15
C CYS A 48 0.24 15.10 -2.65
N GLU A 49 -0.10 16.37 -2.77
CA GLU A 49 0.77 17.40 -3.34
C GLU A 49 1.30 17.04 -4.75
N ALA A 50 0.53 16.26 -5.50
CA ALA A 50 0.86 15.78 -6.84
C ALA A 50 0.12 16.58 -7.93
N ASN A 51 0.70 16.64 -9.14
CA ASN A 51 0.06 17.34 -10.25
C ASN A 51 -1.17 16.62 -10.80
N LYS A 52 -1.16 15.28 -10.75
CA LYS A 52 -2.22 14.42 -11.30
C LYS A 52 -2.47 13.21 -10.43
N ALA A 53 -3.72 12.77 -10.42
CA ALA A 53 -4.13 11.47 -9.91
C ALA A 53 -5.10 10.80 -10.88
N VAL A 54 -5.04 9.47 -10.98
CA VAL A 54 -6.01 8.64 -11.68
C VAL A 54 -6.52 7.59 -10.71
N ALA A 55 -7.80 7.62 -10.40
CA ALA A 55 -8.42 6.67 -9.49
C ALA A 55 -8.96 5.43 -10.24
N LEU A 56 -8.69 4.27 -9.67
CA LEU A 56 -8.90 2.95 -10.25
C LEU A 56 -9.59 2.03 -9.23
N ASN A 57 -9.91 0.80 -9.66
CA ASN A 57 -10.56 -0.18 -8.78
C ASN A 57 -9.62 -0.84 -7.77
N SER A 58 -8.30 -0.69 -7.88
CA SER A 58 -7.32 -1.23 -6.92
C SER A 58 -5.92 -0.65 -7.14
N ALA A 59 -5.04 -0.76 -6.13
CA ALA A 59 -3.61 -0.48 -6.27
C ALA A 59 -2.91 -1.43 -7.27
N THR A 60 -3.35 -2.69 -7.31
CA THR A 60 -2.83 -3.66 -8.29
C THR A 60 -3.07 -3.17 -9.71
N ALA A 61 -4.30 -2.74 -10.02
CA ALA A 61 -4.63 -2.17 -11.32
C ALA A 61 -3.83 -0.89 -11.61
N ALA A 62 -3.54 -0.10 -10.57
CA ALA A 62 -2.71 1.10 -10.69
C ALA A 62 -1.28 0.75 -11.14
N MET A 63 -0.63 -0.20 -10.48
CA MET A 63 0.71 -0.65 -10.86
C MET A 63 0.72 -1.29 -12.25
N GLU A 64 -0.23 -2.17 -12.55
CA GLU A 64 -0.35 -2.78 -13.89
C GLU A 64 -0.53 -1.75 -15.00
N LEU A 65 -1.31 -0.71 -14.71
CA LEU A 65 -1.58 0.34 -15.69
C LEU A 65 -0.31 1.14 -16.01
N VAL A 66 0.52 1.45 -15.00
CA VAL A 66 1.81 2.12 -15.20
C VAL A 66 2.71 1.25 -16.09
N LEU A 67 2.88 -0.03 -15.74
CA LEU A 67 3.72 -0.94 -16.52
C LEU A 67 3.23 -1.07 -17.97
N LYS A 68 1.90 -1.11 -18.17
CA LYS A 68 1.32 -1.23 -19.51
C LYS A 68 1.50 0.03 -20.34
N VAL A 69 1.16 1.19 -19.81
CA VAL A 69 1.20 2.46 -20.54
C VAL A 69 2.65 2.82 -20.90
N LEU A 70 3.62 2.45 -20.07
CA LEU A 70 5.04 2.68 -20.32
C LEU A 70 5.74 1.53 -21.08
N ASP A 71 4.95 0.59 -21.61
CA ASP A 71 5.42 -0.55 -22.43
C ASP A 71 6.51 -1.41 -21.74
N ILE A 72 6.42 -1.57 -20.43
CA ILE A 72 7.28 -2.51 -19.67
C ILE A 72 6.79 -3.93 -19.93
N LYS A 73 7.64 -4.83 -20.40
CA LYS A 73 7.26 -6.11 -21.00
C LYS A 73 8.27 -7.23 -20.75
N GLU A 74 7.95 -8.41 -21.22
CA GLU A 74 8.87 -9.56 -21.19
C GLU A 74 10.25 -9.21 -21.75
N GLY A 75 11.29 -9.57 -21.02
CA GLY A 75 12.70 -9.23 -21.31
C GLY A 75 13.22 -8.03 -20.51
N ASP A 76 12.32 -7.18 -19.98
CA ASP A 76 12.68 -6.14 -19.02
C ASP A 76 12.81 -6.73 -17.61
N GLU A 77 13.44 -5.98 -16.71
CA GLU A 77 13.60 -6.34 -15.29
C GLU A 77 12.96 -5.31 -14.38
N ILE A 78 12.28 -5.83 -13.34
CA ILE A 78 11.69 -5.05 -12.25
C ILE A 78 12.34 -5.49 -10.95
N ILE A 79 12.98 -4.56 -10.23
CA ILE A 79 13.56 -4.82 -8.92
C ILE A 79 12.55 -4.45 -7.85
N THR A 80 12.27 -5.39 -6.91
CA THR A 80 11.38 -5.16 -5.76
C THR A 80 11.83 -5.98 -4.56
N THR A 81 11.11 -5.89 -3.44
CA THR A 81 11.40 -6.65 -2.21
C THR A 81 10.67 -8.01 -2.18
N PRO A 82 11.26 -9.05 -1.58
CA PRO A 82 10.55 -10.29 -1.28
C PRO A 82 9.59 -10.15 -0.09
N TYR A 83 9.68 -9.06 0.68
CA TYR A 83 8.89 -8.81 1.90
C TYR A 83 7.77 -7.83 1.64
N THR A 84 6.73 -8.29 0.96
CA THR A 84 5.58 -7.48 0.57
C THR A 84 4.35 -8.35 0.30
N TYR A 85 3.20 -7.70 0.04
CA TYR A 85 2.03 -8.38 -0.52
C TYR A 85 2.29 -8.76 -1.99
N THR A 86 1.69 -9.86 -2.42
CA THR A 86 1.92 -10.42 -3.76
C THR A 86 1.65 -9.43 -4.91
N ALA A 87 0.76 -8.45 -4.72
CA ALA A 87 0.41 -7.49 -5.76
C ALA A 87 1.63 -6.76 -6.34
N THR A 88 2.57 -6.32 -5.48
CA THR A 88 3.80 -5.63 -5.89
C THR A 88 4.60 -6.40 -6.92
N SER A 89 4.60 -7.72 -6.83
CA SER A 89 5.39 -8.61 -7.68
C SER A 89 4.56 -9.27 -8.78
N SER A 90 3.27 -9.60 -8.50
CA SER A 90 2.41 -10.30 -9.47
C SER A 90 2.12 -9.48 -10.72
N VAL A 91 2.11 -8.15 -10.63
CA VAL A 91 1.95 -7.25 -11.79
C VAL A 91 3.09 -7.42 -12.82
N ALA A 92 4.30 -7.75 -12.38
CA ALA A 92 5.40 -8.15 -13.27
C ALA A 92 5.13 -9.52 -13.90
N VAL A 93 4.72 -10.50 -13.08
CA VAL A 93 4.43 -11.88 -13.54
C VAL A 93 3.31 -11.90 -14.57
N HIS A 94 2.25 -11.09 -14.39
CA HIS A 94 1.15 -10.98 -15.37
C HIS A 94 1.62 -10.49 -16.75
N ARG A 95 2.76 -9.82 -16.82
CA ARG A 95 3.37 -9.33 -18.06
C ARG A 95 4.51 -10.22 -18.58
N GLY A 96 4.66 -11.42 -18.01
CA GLY A 96 5.75 -12.34 -18.38
C GLY A 96 7.12 -11.91 -17.86
N ILE A 97 7.19 -10.93 -16.97
CA ILE A 97 8.42 -10.44 -16.37
C ILE A 97 8.72 -11.24 -15.11
N LYS A 98 9.92 -11.78 -14.99
CA LYS A 98 10.40 -12.37 -13.74
C LYS A 98 10.91 -11.24 -12.83
N PRO A 99 10.25 -10.94 -11.69
CA PRO A 99 10.73 -9.91 -10.79
C PRO A 99 12.11 -10.28 -10.20
N ILE A 100 12.95 -9.27 -10.00
CA ILE A 100 14.23 -9.41 -9.31
C ILE A 100 14.01 -9.01 -7.85
N PHE A 101 14.13 -9.97 -6.93
CA PHE A 101 13.99 -9.65 -5.51
C PHE A 101 15.31 -9.18 -4.91
N CYS A 102 15.26 -8.02 -4.27
CA CYS A 102 16.29 -7.50 -3.40
C CYS A 102 15.91 -7.75 -1.94
N ASP A 103 16.75 -8.45 -1.19
CA ASP A 103 16.50 -8.68 0.24
C ASP A 103 16.33 -7.36 0.99
N VAL A 104 15.69 -7.41 2.14
CA VAL A 104 15.59 -6.26 3.02
C VAL A 104 16.92 -6.03 3.75
N ALA A 105 17.18 -4.79 4.17
CA ALA A 105 18.33 -4.48 4.99
C ALA A 105 18.22 -5.18 6.35
N LYS A 106 19.36 -5.44 6.97
CA LYS A 106 19.40 -6.07 8.30
C LYS A 106 18.58 -5.25 9.31
N ASP A 107 17.73 -5.93 10.05
CA ASP A 107 16.81 -5.33 11.04
C ASP A 107 15.85 -4.28 10.49
N SER A 108 15.54 -4.35 9.20
CA SER A 108 14.64 -3.45 8.49
C SER A 108 13.61 -4.23 7.66
N PHE A 109 12.48 -3.58 7.34
CA PHE A 109 11.51 -4.09 6.39
C PHE A 109 11.67 -3.49 4.98
N PHE A 110 12.55 -2.51 4.83
CA PHE A 110 12.85 -1.88 3.54
C PHE A 110 13.95 -2.63 2.79
N MET A 111 13.92 -2.56 1.47
CA MET A 111 14.99 -3.08 0.62
C MET A 111 16.37 -2.59 1.11
N ASP A 112 17.36 -3.47 0.99
CA ASP A 112 18.76 -3.08 1.12
C ASP A 112 19.15 -2.28 -0.14
N TYR A 113 19.19 -0.95 -0.01
CA TYR A 113 19.40 -0.07 -1.16
C TYR A 113 20.76 -0.25 -1.82
N ASP A 114 21.81 -0.59 -1.06
CA ASP A 114 23.13 -0.85 -1.62
C ASP A 114 23.10 -2.12 -2.47
N LYS A 115 22.48 -3.20 -1.99
CA LYS A 115 22.24 -4.41 -2.79
C LYS A 115 21.32 -4.16 -3.98
N MET A 116 20.29 -3.34 -3.82
CA MET A 116 19.44 -2.93 -4.94
C MET A 116 20.28 -2.32 -6.05
N GLY A 117 21.22 -1.43 -5.71
CA GLY A 117 22.14 -0.84 -6.66
C GLY A 117 23.01 -1.88 -7.39
N GLU A 118 23.43 -2.96 -6.73
CA GLU A 118 24.22 -4.05 -7.33
C GLU A 118 23.38 -4.91 -8.31
N LEU A 119 22.07 -4.98 -8.11
CA LEU A 119 21.16 -5.76 -8.96
C LEU A 119 20.77 -5.06 -10.27
N ILE A 120 21.09 -3.77 -10.42
CA ILE A 120 20.76 -3.01 -11.63
C ILE A 120 21.56 -3.52 -12.83
N THR A 121 20.84 -3.88 -13.90
CA THR A 121 21.41 -4.28 -15.20
C THR A 121 20.91 -3.37 -16.32
N GLU A 122 21.38 -3.56 -17.54
CA GLU A 122 20.88 -2.87 -18.74
C GLU A 122 19.37 -3.12 -19.00
N LYS A 123 18.84 -4.24 -18.49
CA LYS A 123 17.44 -4.64 -18.65
C LYS A 123 16.54 -4.02 -17.59
N THR A 124 17.10 -3.50 -16.50
CA THR A 124 16.32 -2.92 -15.42
C THR A 124 15.58 -1.67 -15.90
N LYS A 125 14.26 -1.68 -15.82
CA LYS A 125 13.38 -0.59 -16.24
C LYS A 125 12.61 0.03 -15.10
N VAL A 126 12.34 -0.74 -14.04
CA VAL A 126 11.54 -0.28 -12.90
C VAL A 126 12.19 -0.71 -11.59
N ILE A 127 12.24 0.20 -10.63
CA ILE A 127 12.40 -0.11 -9.21
C ILE A 127 11.07 0.11 -8.54
N MET A 128 10.60 -0.91 -7.82
CA MET A 128 9.30 -0.90 -7.14
C MET A 128 9.50 -1.08 -5.63
N PRO A 129 9.86 0.01 -4.90
CA PRO A 129 9.97 -0.02 -3.45
C PRO A 129 8.60 -0.04 -2.81
N VAL A 130 8.53 -0.50 -1.55
CA VAL A 130 7.27 -0.63 -0.80
C VAL A 130 7.33 0.21 0.46
N ASP A 131 6.36 1.09 0.64
CA ASP A 131 6.15 1.87 1.86
C ASP A 131 5.53 0.99 2.95
N TYR A 132 6.36 0.08 3.49
CA TYR A 132 5.89 -0.95 4.42
C TYR A 132 5.26 -0.36 5.68
N ALA A 133 4.13 -0.93 6.09
CA ALA A 133 3.38 -0.57 7.30
C ALA A 133 2.94 0.91 7.36
N GLY A 134 3.11 1.66 6.27
CA GLY A 134 2.77 3.07 6.16
C GLY A 134 3.94 4.03 6.37
N LEU A 135 5.14 3.53 6.66
CA LEU A 135 6.34 4.35 6.70
C LEU A 135 6.94 4.46 5.28
N PRO A 136 7.18 5.67 4.77
CA PRO A 136 7.79 5.86 3.45
C PRO A 136 9.19 5.25 3.36
N CYS A 137 9.55 4.75 2.17
CA CYS A 137 10.92 4.39 1.82
C CYS A 137 11.83 5.63 1.80
N ASP A 138 13.14 5.43 1.83
CA ASP A 138 14.08 6.51 1.55
C ASP A 138 14.20 6.73 0.03
N TYR A 139 13.30 7.55 -0.50
CA TYR A 139 13.21 7.85 -1.92
C TYR A 139 14.46 8.56 -2.46
N ASP A 140 15.07 9.42 -1.64
CA ASP A 140 16.26 10.15 -2.06
C ASP A 140 17.47 9.24 -2.15
N LYS A 141 17.61 8.25 -1.25
CA LYS A 141 18.67 7.24 -1.34
C LYS A 141 18.54 6.40 -2.61
N ILE A 142 17.31 6.03 -3.00
CA ILE A 142 17.08 5.32 -4.27
C ILE A 142 17.53 6.19 -5.45
N LYS A 143 17.12 7.45 -5.50
CA LYS A 143 17.51 8.39 -6.58
C LYS A 143 19.01 8.65 -6.63
N GLU A 144 19.66 8.77 -5.47
CA GLU A 144 21.11 8.92 -5.36
C GLU A 144 21.84 7.75 -6.02
N ILE A 145 21.45 6.51 -5.72
CA ILE A 145 22.01 5.30 -6.31
C ILE A 145 21.80 5.26 -7.82
N LEU A 146 20.59 5.61 -8.30
CA LEU A 146 20.33 5.67 -9.74
C LEU A 146 21.22 6.69 -10.44
N LYS A 147 21.40 7.86 -9.84
CA LYS A 147 22.29 8.90 -10.35
C LYS A 147 23.77 8.47 -10.37
N GLU A 148 24.27 7.85 -9.28
CA GLU A 148 25.62 7.32 -9.22
C GLU A 148 25.91 6.28 -10.30
N LYS A 149 24.86 5.51 -10.67
CA LYS A 149 24.98 4.50 -11.73
C LYS A 149 24.69 5.03 -13.14
N ASN A 150 24.38 6.32 -13.29
CA ASN A 150 23.91 6.92 -14.55
C ASN A 150 22.68 6.19 -15.11
N ARG A 151 21.75 5.78 -14.24
CA ARG A 151 20.53 5.05 -14.60
C ARG A 151 19.26 5.80 -14.14
N GLU A 152 19.25 7.12 -14.29
CA GLU A 152 18.09 7.98 -14.03
C GLU A 152 16.93 7.74 -15.02
N ASP A 153 17.17 6.90 -16.04
CA ASP A 153 16.16 6.36 -16.96
C ASP A 153 15.22 5.33 -16.31
N ILE A 154 15.62 4.73 -15.18
CA ILE A 154 14.84 3.73 -14.47
C ILE A 154 13.68 4.39 -13.73
N ILE A 155 12.48 3.85 -13.95
CA ILE A 155 11.24 4.31 -13.35
C ILE A 155 11.19 3.92 -11.87
N ILE A 156 10.85 4.86 -10.99
CA ILE A 156 10.55 4.57 -9.59
C ILE A 156 9.02 4.54 -9.42
N LEU A 157 8.45 3.33 -9.35
CA LEU A 157 7.04 3.09 -9.06
C LEU A 157 6.87 2.61 -7.62
N VAL A 158 6.48 3.48 -6.72
CA VAL A 158 6.34 3.15 -5.31
C VAL A 158 5.02 2.42 -5.06
N ASP A 159 5.09 1.24 -4.43
CA ASP A 159 3.91 0.62 -3.83
C ASP A 159 3.60 1.32 -2.50
N SER A 160 2.78 2.34 -2.59
CA SER A 160 2.32 3.19 -1.50
C SER A 160 0.98 2.71 -0.91
N ALA A 161 0.64 1.42 -1.07
CA ALA A 161 -0.65 0.87 -0.62
C ALA A 161 -0.91 1.05 0.89
N HIS A 162 0.12 1.31 1.69
CA HIS A 162 0.02 1.54 3.13
C HIS A 162 0.26 3.01 3.53
N SER A 163 0.78 3.85 2.65
CA SER A 163 1.32 5.16 3.03
C SER A 163 0.44 6.37 2.66
N PHE A 164 -0.81 6.16 2.22
CA PHE A 164 -1.73 7.28 2.02
C PHE A 164 -1.85 8.09 3.31
N GLY A 165 -1.53 9.38 3.26
CA GLY A 165 -1.47 10.27 4.42
C GLY A 165 -0.16 10.28 5.21
N ALA A 166 0.81 9.41 4.89
CA ALA A 166 2.17 9.52 5.42
C ALA A 166 2.87 10.79 4.94
N LYS A 167 3.98 11.14 5.57
CA LYS A 167 4.82 12.27 5.17
C LYS A 167 6.24 11.82 4.89
N TYR A 168 6.83 12.39 3.86
CA TYR A 168 8.25 12.29 3.56
C TYR A 168 8.86 13.69 3.56
N LYS A 169 9.78 13.94 4.49
CA LYS A 169 10.43 15.27 4.69
C LYS A 169 9.43 16.43 4.80
N GLY A 170 8.34 16.21 5.54
CA GLY A 170 7.28 17.20 5.79
C GLY A 170 6.17 17.27 4.74
N HIS A 171 6.35 16.67 3.57
CA HIS A 171 5.38 16.65 2.46
C HIS A 171 4.56 15.36 2.44
N ARG A 172 3.30 15.44 2.01
CA ARG A 172 2.49 14.22 1.82
C ARG A 172 3.10 13.31 0.77
N VAL A 173 3.09 12.01 1.06
CA VAL A 173 3.51 10.99 0.08
C VAL A 173 2.60 11.02 -1.15
N GLY A 174 3.20 10.98 -2.34
CA GLY A 174 2.50 10.90 -3.61
C GLY A 174 3.10 11.72 -4.76
N ALA A 175 4.09 12.58 -4.46
CA ALA A 175 4.75 13.44 -5.45
C ALA A 175 6.28 13.27 -5.51
N GLN A 176 6.85 12.39 -4.69
CA GLN A 176 8.30 12.29 -4.49
C GLN A 176 9.01 11.47 -5.57
N CYS A 177 8.33 10.53 -6.20
CA CYS A 177 8.86 9.64 -7.24
C CYS A 177 8.08 9.79 -8.55
N ASP A 178 8.42 8.99 -9.56
CA ASP A 178 7.71 9.06 -10.84
C ASP A 178 6.24 8.71 -10.68
N PHE A 179 5.98 7.62 -9.92
CA PHE A 179 4.62 7.15 -9.63
C PHE A 179 4.50 6.62 -8.21
N HIS A 180 3.35 6.92 -7.57
CA HIS A 180 2.92 6.29 -6.33
C HIS A 180 1.58 5.57 -6.56
N SER A 181 1.49 4.31 -6.12
CA SER A 181 0.29 3.49 -6.21
C SER A 181 -0.34 3.32 -4.84
N PHE A 182 -1.52 3.89 -4.63
CA PHE A 182 -2.27 3.81 -3.37
C PHE A 182 -3.38 2.77 -3.42
N SER A 183 -3.64 2.12 -2.29
CA SER A 183 -4.77 1.22 -2.09
C SER A 183 -5.84 1.86 -1.21
N PHE A 184 -7.09 1.74 -1.66
CA PHE A 184 -8.29 2.16 -0.92
C PHE A 184 -9.21 0.97 -0.62
N HIS A 185 -8.64 -0.24 -0.52
CA HIS A 185 -9.34 -1.43 -0.09
C HIS A 185 -9.90 -1.27 1.34
N ALA A 186 -10.97 -1.99 1.67
CA ALA A 186 -11.70 -1.87 2.94
C ALA A 186 -10.86 -1.95 4.23
N VAL A 187 -9.73 -2.66 4.22
CA VAL A 187 -8.85 -2.81 5.39
C VAL A 187 -7.80 -1.70 5.53
N LYS A 188 -7.72 -0.77 4.56
CA LYS A 188 -6.75 0.33 4.58
C LYS A 188 -7.20 1.48 5.48
N ASN A 189 -6.29 2.38 5.79
CA ASN A 189 -6.55 3.56 6.63
C ASN A 189 -7.65 4.45 6.07
N PHE A 190 -7.67 4.53 4.76
CA PHE A 190 -8.58 5.28 3.91
C PHE A 190 -9.22 4.29 2.93
N THR A 191 -10.54 4.30 2.79
CA THR A 191 -11.21 3.31 1.95
C THR A 191 -12.27 3.89 1.01
N THR A 192 -12.41 3.23 -0.14
CA THR A 192 -13.53 3.39 -1.07
C THR A 192 -14.29 2.06 -1.24
N ALA A 193 -14.25 1.16 -0.25
CA ALA A 193 -14.60 -0.26 -0.26
C ALA A 193 -13.59 -1.07 -1.09
N GLU A 194 -13.61 -0.96 -2.40
CA GLU A 194 -12.56 -1.32 -3.33
C GLU A 194 -12.09 -0.06 -4.06
N GLY A 195 -10.77 0.08 -4.25
CA GLY A 195 -10.20 1.21 -4.97
C GLY A 195 -8.69 1.31 -4.84
N GLY A 196 -8.16 2.23 -5.62
CA GLY A 196 -6.77 2.64 -5.62
C GLY A 196 -6.58 3.88 -6.47
N ALA A 197 -5.36 4.41 -6.48
CA ALA A 197 -5.00 5.54 -7.32
C ALA A 197 -3.53 5.50 -7.72
N ILE A 198 -3.22 6.07 -8.87
CA ILE A 198 -1.86 6.47 -9.25
C ILE A 198 -1.77 7.97 -9.04
N THR A 199 -0.69 8.47 -8.44
CA THR A 199 -0.31 9.89 -8.46
C THR A 199 1.03 10.07 -9.15
N PHE A 200 1.19 11.21 -9.84
CA PHE A 200 2.40 11.55 -10.57
C PHE A 200 2.47 13.04 -10.88
N ASN A 201 3.68 13.54 -11.15
CA ASN A 201 3.93 14.97 -11.43
C ASN A 201 4.16 15.27 -12.91
N ASN A 202 4.86 14.39 -13.62
CA ASN A 202 5.22 14.63 -15.01
C ASN A 202 4.22 13.97 -15.96
N ASN A 203 3.37 14.79 -16.59
CA ASN A 203 2.36 14.27 -17.54
C ASN A 203 2.96 13.90 -18.92
N ASN A 204 4.19 14.33 -19.20
CA ASN A 204 4.90 14.06 -20.46
C ASN A 204 6.06 13.07 -20.27
N PHE A 205 5.90 12.12 -19.37
CA PHE A 205 6.92 11.15 -18.96
C PHE A 205 7.00 9.95 -19.93
N GLY A 206 8.20 9.37 -20.08
CA GLY A 206 8.39 8.11 -20.83
C GLY A 206 8.04 8.21 -22.32
N GLY A 207 8.21 9.39 -22.94
CA GLY A 207 7.87 9.62 -24.35
C GLY A 207 6.38 9.81 -24.63
N LYS A 208 5.53 9.88 -23.58
CA LYS A 208 4.10 10.18 -23.70
C LYS A 208 3.84 11.67 -23.66
N GLU A 209 2.90 12.14 -24.47
CA GLU A 209 2.49 13.55 -24.50
C GLU A 209 1.46 13.88 -23.40
N ASN A 210 0.65 12.90 -23.00
CA ASN A 210 -0.40 13.07 -21.99
C ASN A 210 -0.70 11.78 -21.24
N LEU A 211 0.12 11.46 -20.23
CA LEU A 211 -0.02 10.27 -19.40
C LEU A 211 -1.38 10.16 -18.71
N TYR A 212 -1.94 11.27 -18.23
CA TYR A 212 -3.26 11.26 -17.61
C TYR A 212 -4.31 10.68 -18.54
N GLN A 213 -4.30 11.12 -19.80
CA GLN A 213 -5.24 10.63 -20.80
C GLN A 213 -4.97 9.19 -21.19
N ASP A 214 -3.71 8.81 -21.35
CA ASP A 214 -3.32 7.43 -21.64
C ASP A 214 -3.79 6.47 -20.54
N PHE A 215 -3.63 6.85 -19.26
CA PHE A 215 -4.15 6.08 -18.13
C PHE A 215 -5.67 6.01 -18.14
N LYS A 216 -6.37 7.10 -18.42
CA LYS A 216 -7.86 7.11 -18.52
C LYS A 216 -8.35 6.19 -19.63
N PHE A 217 -7.76 6.26 -20.82
CA PHE A 217 -8.12 5.38 -21.95
C PHE A 217 -7.82 3.92 -21.65
N THR A 218 -6.59 3.63 -21.20
CA THR A 218 -6.15 2.27 -20.94
C THR A 218 -6.94 1.62 -19.79
N SER A 219 -7.38 2.40 -18.78
CA SER A 219 -8.24 1.90 -17.71
C SER A 219 -9.67 1.56 -18.14
N LEU A 220 -10.09 2.00 -19.34
CA LEU A 220 -11.42 1.80 -19.89
C LEU A 220 -11.35 1.20 -21.31
N HIS A 221 -10.80 0.00 -21.45
CA HIS A 221 -10.68 -0.76 -22.71
C HIS A 221 -9.87 -0.06 -23.82
N GLY A 222 -9.06 0.94 -23.53
CA GLY A 222 -8.39 1.76 -24.54
C GLY A 222 -9.31 2.68 -25.33
N GLN A 223 -10.49 2.98 -24.78
CA GLN A 223 -11.55 3.74 -25.45
C GLN A 223 -11.25 5.24 -25.41
N SER A 224 -11.29 5.91 -26.56
CA SER A 224 -10.97 7.33 -26.74
C SER A 224 -11.98 8.31 -26.12
N LYS A 225 -13.15 7.83 -25.72
CA LYS A 225 -14.20 8.61 -25.04
C LYS A 225 -14.78 7.83 -23.87
N ASP A 226 -14.90 8.46 -22.72
CA ASP A 226 -15.62 7.95 -21.57
C ASP A 226 -17.15 8.10 -21.71
N ALA A 227 -17.89 7.57 -20.72
CA ALA A 227 -19.34 7.65 -20.71
C ALA A 227 -19.86 9.10 -20.65
N LEU A 228 -19.15 9.99 -19.94
CA LEU A 228 -19.54 11.39 -19.79
C LEU A 228 -19.39 12.16 -21.11
N SER A 229 -18.32 11.92 -21.84
CA SER A 229 -18.07 12.52 -23.16
C SER A 229 -19.10 12.08 -24.20
N LYS A 230 -19.66 10.89 -24.07
CA LYS A 230 -20.72 10.34 -24.99
C LYS A 230 -22.10 10.90 -24.73
N MET A 231 -22.35 11.61 -23.64
CA MET A 231 -23.66 12.20 -23.35
C MET A 231 -24.03 13.41 -24.24
N LYS A 232 -23.05 13.99 -24.92
CA LYS A 232 -23.36 15.07 -25.88
C LYS A 232 -24.19 14.50 -27.06
N ALA A 233 -25.24 15.18 -27.41
CA ALA A 233 -26.10 14.75 -28.54
C ALA A 233 -25.27 14.50 -29.80
N GLY A 234 -25.37 13.31 -30.38
CA GLY A 234 -24.61 12.90 -31.57
C GLY A 234 -23.19 12.40 -31.30
N ALA A 235 -22.71 12.33 -30.04
CA ALA A 235 -21.35 11.93 -29.70
C ALA A 235 -21.15 10.41 -29.48
N TRP A 236 -21.92 9.57 -30.24
CA TRP A 236 -21.83 8.11 -30.10
C TRP A 236 -20.52 7.49 -30.60
N GLU A 237 -19.85 8.15 -31.54
CA GLU A 237 -18.64 7.64 -32.18
C GLU A 237 -17.47 7.69 -31.21
N TYR A 238 -16.76 6.58 -31.11
CA TYR A 238 -15.51 6.41 -30.32
C TYR A 238 -14.59 5.44 -31.04
N ASP A 239 -13.33 5.44 -30.65
CA ASP A 239 -12.31 4.52 -31.16
C ASP A 239 -11.68 3.75 -29.99
N ILE A 240 -11.10 2.59 -30.28
CA ILE A 240 -10.24 1.82 -29.37
C ILE A 240 -8.79 2.06 -29.81
N VAL A 241 -8.13 2.98 -29.11
CA VAL A 241 -6.79 3.48 -29.50
C VAL A 241 -5.65 2.62 -28.94
N THR A 242 -5.93 1.75 -27.98
CA THR A 242 -4.98 0.81 -27.39
C THR A 242 -5.72 -0.40 -26.82
N ASP A 243 -5.03 -1.51 -26.57
CA ASP A 243 -5.56 -2.64 -25.81
C ASP A 243 -5.58 -2.28 -24.30
N GLY A 244 -6.76 -1.95 -23.79
CA GLY A 244 -6.93 -1.47 -22.43
C GLY A 244 -7.52 -2.51 -21.47
N PHE A 245 -7.44 -2.20 -20.18
CA PHE A 245 -8.09 -2.94 -19.09
C PHE A 245 -9.51 -2.40 -18.82
N LYS A 246 -10.26 -3.10 -17.98
CA LYS A 246 -11.48 -2.58 -17.37
C LYS A 246 -11.26 -2.46 -15.86
N CYS A 247 -10.67 -1.34 -15.43
CA CYS A 247 -10.25 -1.12 -14.05
C CYS A 247 -10.53 0.30 -13.53
N ASN A 248 -11.37 1.05 -14.22
CA ASN A 248 -11.80 2.38 -13.79
C ASN A 248 -12.57 2.33 -12.46
N MET A 249 -12.46 3.37 -11.66
CA MET A 249 -13.30 3.57 -10.47
C MET A 249 -14.70 4.08 -10.85
N THR A 250 -15.70 3.77 -10.03
CA THR A 250 -17.07 4.28 -10.15
C THR A 250 -17.31 5.53 -9.31
N ASP A 251 -18.33 6.33 -9.63
CA ASP A 251 -18.72 7.47 -8.79
C ASP A 251 -19.22 7.03 -7.40
N ILE A 252 -19.77 5.81 -7.28
CA ILE A 252 -20.16 5.24 -5.98
C ILE A 252 -18.93 5.11 -5.08
N ASN A 253 -17.85 4.46 -5.55
CA ASN A 253 -16.62 4.31 -4.78
C ASN A 253 -15.95 5.67 -4.52
N ALA A 254 -15.90 6.54 -5.54
CA ALA A 254 -15.34 7.87 -5.40
C ALA A 254 -16.07 8.72 -4.36
N SER A 255 -17.40 8.57 -4.21
CA SER A 255 -18.18 9.31 -3.21
C SER A 255 -17.81 8.91 -1.77
N ILE A 256 -17.54 7.62 -1.53
CA ILE A 256 -17.04 7.14 -0.23
C ILE A 256 -15.69 7.81 0.07
N GLY A 257 -14.75 7.79 -0.90
CA GLY A 257 -13.44 8.39 -0.74
C GLY A 257 -13.49 9.89 -0.46
N ARG A 258 -14.32 10.64 -1.19
CA ARG A 258 -14.51 12.07 -0.97
C ARG A 258 -15.01 12.39 0.44
N ALA A 259 -16.00 11.62 0.93
CA ALA A 259 -16.50 11.77 2.30
C ALA A 259 -15.42 11.43 3.34
N GLN A 260 -14.67 10.32 3.16
CA GLN A 260 -13.56 9.94 4.03
C GLN A 260 -12.47 11.02 4.09
N LEU A 261 -12.13 11.61 2.95
CA LEU A 261 -11.05 12.59 2.88
C LEU A 261 -11.32 13.81 3.78
N THR A 262 -12.59 14.21 3.96
CA THR A 262 -12.96 15.35 4.82
C THR A 262 -12.62 15.13 6.29
N ARG A 263 -12.51 13.87 6.75
CA ARG A 263 -12.22 13.52 8.15
C ARG A 263 -10.91 12.75 8.35
N TYR A 264 -10.16 12.51 7.26
CA TYR A 264 -9.02 11.60 7.26
C TYR A 264 -7.88 12.04 8.20
N GLU A 265 -7.61 13.34 8.32
CA GLU A 265 -6.63 13.86 9.29
C GLU A 265 -6.96 13.50 10.73
N GLY A 266 -8.25 13.51 11.09
CA GLY A 266 -8.72 13.04 12.39
C GLY A 266 -8.48 11.55 12.60
N MET A 267 -8.70 10.76 11.55
CA MET A 267 -8.46 9.30 11.56
C MET A 267 -6.97 8.99 11.76
N LEU A 268 -6.07 9.67 11.04
CA LEU A 268 -4.61 9.52 11.22
C LEU A 268 -4.17 9.87 12.65
N LYS A 269 -4.65 10.98 13.20
CA LYS A 269 -4.36 11.37 14.60
C LYS A 269 -4.84 10.32 15.61
N TYR A 270 -5.98 9.69 15.37
CA TYR A 270 -6.49 8.64 16.24
C TYR A 270 -5.64 7.37 16.16
N ARG A 271 -5.25 6.96 14.96
CA ARG A 271 -4.34 5.82 14.75
C ARG A 271 -2.98 6.05 15.42
N LYS A 272 -2.45 7.28 15.36
CA LYS A 272 -1.24 7.66 16.10
C LYS A 272 -1.39 7.41 17.60
N LYS A 273 -2.51 7.78 18.21
CA LYS A 273 -2.77 7.53 19.63
C LYS A 273 -2.78 6.04 19.99
N ILE A 274 -3.30 5.18 19.10
CA ILE A 274 -3.24 3.71 19.29
C ILE A 274 -1.78 3.25 19.30
N PHE A 275 -0.96 3.70 18.32
CA PHE A 275 0.47 3.39 18.27
C PHE A 275 1.20 3.83 19.55
N GLU A 276 0.96 5.06 20.00
CA GLU A 276 1.54 5.61 21.23
C GLU A 276 1.12 4.78 22.46
N THR A 277 -0.13 4.33 22.52
CA THR A 277 -0.62 3.46 23.59
C THR A 277 0.11 2.12 23.61
N TYR A 278 0.23 1.46 22.44
CA TYR A 278 0.99 0.20 22.33
C TYR A 278 2.45 0.40 22.72
N THR A 279 3.10 1.41 22.16
CA THR A 279 4.51 1.71 22.45
C THR A 279 4.75 2.02 23.92
N SER A 280 3.83 2.74 24.58
CA SER A 280 3.96 3.09 26.00
C SER A 280 3.90 1.89 26.95
N ILE A 281 3.26 0.79 26.54
CA ILE A 281 3.11 -0.44 27.33
C ILE A 281 4.15 -1.46 26.91
N ILE A 282 4.16 -1.82 25.61
CA ILE A 282 5.00 -2.91 25.08
C ILE A 282 6.48 -2.50 25.03
N GLY A 283 6.77 -1.23 24.76
CA GLY A 283 8.14 -0.72 24.66
C GLY A 283 8.94 -0.72 25.98
N LYS A 284 8.29 -1.02 27.12
CA LYS A 284 8.95 -1.23 28.41
C LYS A 284 9.58 -2.62 28.55
N GLU A 285 9.28 -3.52 27.62
CA GLU A 285 9.67 -4.92 27.70
C GLU A 285 10.92 -5.17 26.84
N ASP A 286 11.92 -5.82 27.40
CA ASP A 286 13.20 -6.10 26.74
C ASP A 286 13.10 -6.96 25.49
N PHE A 287 12.02 -7.73 25.36
CA PHE A 287 11.74 -8.55 24.18
C PHE A 287 11.20 -7.75 22.99
N ALA A 288 10.71 -6.53 23.19
CA ALA A 288 10.03 -5.78 22.17
C ALA A 288 10.97 -5.06 21.20
N ILE A 289 10.73 -5.22 19.92
CA ILE A 289 11.30 -4.37 18.86
C ILE A 289 10.13 -3.58 18.27
N ILE A 290 9.99 -2.36 18.75
CA ILE A 290 8.89 -1.45 18.40
C ILE A 290 9.03 -0.98 16.95
N PRO A 291 7.91 -0.88 16.18
CA PRO A 291 7.96 -0.37 14.81
C PRO A 291 8.44 1.09 14.78
N THR A 292 9.30 1.41 13.84
CA THR A 292 9.70 2.79 13.55
C THR A 292 8.52 3.56 12.99
N THR A 293 8.22 4.71 13.57
CA THR A 293 7.11 5.57 13.13
C THR A 293 7.56 6.84 12.40
N GLU A 294 8.84 7.21 12.55
CA GLU A 294 9.44 8.39 11.94
C GLU A 294 10.94 8.18 11.78
N TYR A 295 11.54 8.80 10.79
CA TYR A 295 12.99 8.86 10.61
C TYR A 295 13.39 10.15 9.88
N GLY A 296 14.66 10.56 10.06
CA GLY A 296 15.13 11.83 9.51
C GLY A 296 14.24 13.01 9.94
N GLU A 297 14.30 14.10 9.21
CA GLU A 297 13.49 15.29 9.50
C GLU A 297 12.16 15.24 8.73
N GLY A 298 11.04 15.13 9.46
CA GLY A 298 9.68 15.25 8.91
C GLY A 298 9.17 14.04 8.12
N THR A 299 9.83 12.87 8.20
CA THR A 299 9.29 11.63 7.63
C THR A 299 8.51 10.88 8.69
N GLU A 300 7.21 10.68 8.46
CA GLU A 300 6.25 10.14 9.43
C GLU A 300 5.32 9.13 8.76
N THR A 301 5.07 8.00 9.44
CA THR A 301 4.17 6.93 8.96
C THR A 301 2.71 7.40 8.90
N SER A 302 1.90 6.70 8.07
CA SER A 302 0.43 6.79 8.10
C SER A 302 -0.20 6.00 9.26
N TYR A 303 0.59 5.36 10.12
CA TYR A 303 0.12 4.51 11.21
C TYR A 303 -0.80 3.37 10.75
N HIS A 304 -0.44 2.70 9.64
CA HIS A 304 -1.29 1.66 9.05
C HIS A 304 -1.18 0.34 9.81
N ILE A 305 0.02 -0.21 10.00
CA ILE A 305 0.27 -1.50 10.66
C ILE A 305 1.24 -1.30 11.81
N TYR A 306 0.84 -1.70 13.01
CA TYR A 306 1.75 -1.82 14.14
C TYR A 306 2.46 -3.17 14.07
N ALA A 307 3.55 -3.23 13.33
CA ALA A 307 4.34 -4.42 13.07
C ALA A 307 5.36 -4.62 14.20
N LEU A 308 4.95 -5.30 15.26
CA LEU A 308 5.81 -5.60 16.41
C LEU A 308 6.69 -6.81 16.09
N ARG A 309 8.00 -6.73 16.38
CA ARG A 309 8.87 -7.90 16.39
C ARG A 309 9.23 -8.30 17.83
N ILE A 310 9.34 -9.60 18.06
CA ILE A 310 9.59 -10.15 19.39
C ILE A 310 10.94 -10.87 19.41
N LYS A 311 11.91 -10.31 20.12
CA LYS A 311 13.26 -10.90 20.27
C LYS A 311 13.20 -12.33 20.80
N GLY A 312 13.92 -13.23 20.15
CA GLY A 312 14.00 -14.63 20.56
C GLY A 312 12.78 -15.49 20.20
N PHE A 313 11.81 -14.91 19.45
CA PHE A 313 10.76 -15.70 18.84
C PHE A 313 11.21 -16.21 17.47
N ASN A 314 10.75 -17.40 17.16
CA ASN A 314 10.70 -18.00 15.84
C ASN A 314 9.23 -18.09 15.38
N GLU A 315 9.01 -18.65 14.19
CA GLU A 315 7.68 -18.80 13.61
C GLU A 315 6.73 -19.60 14.53
N GLU A 316 7.21 -20.67 15.19
CA GLU A 316 6.40 -21.50 16.08
C GLU A 316 5.91 -20.74 17.33
N LYS A 317 6.81 -20.04 18.02
CA LYS A 317 6.45 -19.22 19.19
C LYS A 317 5.52 -18.06 18.81
N ARG A 318 5.76 -17.42 17.65
CA ARG A 318 4.91 -16.36 17.13
C ARG A 318 3.50 -16.88 16.82
N ASN A 319 3.38 -18.04 16.17
CA ASN A 319 2.09 -18.64 15.84
C ASN A 319 1.34 -19.03 17.13
N LEU A 320 2.04 -19.60 18.13
CA LEU A 320 1.44 -19.89 19.45
C LEU A 320 0.90 -18.60 20.12
N LEU A 321 1.62 -17.48 20.00
CA LEU A 321 1.16 -16.19 20.53
C LEU A 321 -0.12 -15.74 19.83
N ILE A 322 -0.20 -15.86 18.51
CA ILE A 322 -1.41 -15.54 17.72
C ILE A 322 -2.61 -16.36 18.21
N GLU A 323 -2.43 -17.67 18.39
CA GLU A 323 -3.49 -18.57 18.91
C GLU A 323 -3.98 -18.13 20.30
N ARG A 324 -3.07 -17.84 21.21
CA ARG A 324 -3.41 -17.41 22.57
C ARG A 324 -4.12 -16.05 22.63
N LEU A 325 -3.71 -15.11 21.77
CA LEU A 325 -4.40 -13.82 21.65
C LEU A 325 -5.80 -14.01 21.04
N ALA A 326 -5.96 -14.91 20.08
CA ALA A 326 -7.27 -15.25 19.52
C ALA A 326 -8.22 -15.85 20.57
N GLU A 327 -7.72 -16.69 21.50
CA GLU A 327 -8.48 -17.19 22.67
C GLU A 327 -8.96 -16.06 23.61
N LYS A 328 -8.28 -14.92 23.59
CA LYS A 328 -8.66 -13.69 24.32
C LYS A 328 -9.58 -12.76 23.52
N GLY A 329 -10.00 -13.21 22.32
CA GLY A 329 -10.82 -12.40 21.42
C GLY A 329 -10.06 -11.33 20.65
N ILE A 330 -8.73 -11.37 20.63
CA ILE A 330 -7.87 -10.41 19.95
C ILE A 330 -7.42 -10.99 18.61
N SER A 331 -7.85 -10.38 17.50
CA SER A 331 -7.39 -10.76 16.17
C SER A 331 -6.08 -10.07 15.83
N THR A 332 -5.07 -10.84 15.48
CA THR A 332 -3.76 -10.37 15.02
C THR A 332 -3.45 -10.91 13.63
N ASN A 333 -2.41 -10.42 12.98
CA ASN A 333 -2.01 -10.88 11.66
C ASN A 333 -0.47 -10.92 11.55
N VAL A 334 0.03 -11.29 10.37
CA VAL A 334 1.46 -11.24 9.99
C VAL A 334 1.58 -10.53 8.65
N HIS A 335 2.34 -9.46 8.61
CA HIS A 335 2.63 -8.71 7.38
C HIS A 335 4.15 -8.66 7.15
N TYR A 336 4.71 -9.49 6.25
CA TYR A 336 4.06 -10.49 5.43
C TYR A 336 4.84 -11.81 5.49
N LYS A 337 4.19 -12.92 5.11
CA LYS A 337 4.94 -14.12 4.75
C LYS A 337 5.71 -13.81 3.46
N PRO A 338 7.05 -13.90 3.45
CA PRO A 338 7.87 -13.55 2.28
C PRO A 338 7.46 -14.30 1.02
N LEU A 339 7.46 -13.60 -0.11
CA LEU A 339 6.99 -14.14 -1.38
C LEU A 339 7.68 -15.46 -1.79
N PRO A 340 9.02 -15.65 -1.60
CA PRO A 340 9.69 -16.91 -1.91
C PRO A 340 9.15 -18.13 -1.13
N MET A 341 8.43 -17.91 -0.04
CA MET A 341 7.77 -19.00 0.73
C MET A 341 6.43 -19.44 0.12
N LEU A 342 5.87 -18.69 -0.81
CA LEU A 342 4.56 -18.95 -1.43
C LEU A 342 4.72 -19.82 -2.68
N THR A 343 3.69 -20.65 -2.96
CA THR A 343 3.73 -21.66 -4.03
C THR A 343 4.07 -21.09 -5.39
N LEU A 344 3.46 -19.97 -5.80
CA LEU A 344 3.74 -19.33 -7.08
C LEU A 344 5.23 -19.03 -7.24
N TYR A 345 5.82 -18.39 -6.24
CA TYR A 345 7.21 -17.94 -6.31
C TYR A 345 8.21 -19.11 -6.20
N LYS A 346 7.90 -20.15 -5.44
CA LYS A 346 8.65 -21.41 -5.45
C LYS A 346 8.66 -22.03 -6.85
N ASN A 347 7.52 -22.05 -7.53
CA ASN A 347 7.40 -22.56 -8.89
C ASN A 347 8.16 -21.71 -9.91
N LEU A 348 8.34 -20.40 -9.65
CA LEU A 348 9.18 -19.50 -10.43
C LEU A 348 10.68 -19.64 -10.12
N GLY A 349 11.04 -20.53 -9.16
CA GLY A 349 12.42 -20.87 -8.83
C GLY A 349 13.07 -19.99 -7.75
N TYR A 350 12.30 -19.18 -7.01
CA TYR A 350 12.83 -18.44 -5.86
C TYR A 350 12.97 -19.34 -4.63
N LYS A 351 14.02 -19.12 -3.87
CA LYS A 351 14.32 -19.84 -2.63
C LYS A 351 14.40 -18.85 -1.47
N MET A 352 13.84 -19.22 -0.31
CA MET A 352 13.84 -18.33 0.86
C MET A 352 15.24 -18.10 1.41
N GLU A 353 16.12 -19.06 1.25
CA GLU A 353 17.53 -19.03 1.69
C GLU A 353 18.33 -17.87 1.05
N ASP A 354 17.89 -17.39 -0.12
CA ASP A 354 18.51 -16.26 -0.80
C ASP A 354 18.16 -14.90 -0.15
N TYR A 355 17.18 -14.88 0.77
CA TYR A 355 16.66 -13.67 1.42
C TYR A 355 16.62 -13.79 2.95
N PRO A 356 17.76 -14.02 3.60
CA PRO A 356 17.82 -14.33 5.05
C PRO A 356 17.32 -13.19 5.94
N ASN A 357 17.49 -11.92 5.53
CA ASN A 357 17.01 -10.80 6.31
C ASN A 357 15.48 -10.71 6.28
N ALA A 358 14.86 -10.93 5.11
CA ALA A 358 13.40 -10.97 5.00
C ALA A 358 12.79 -12.09 5.87
N PHE A 359 13.46 -13.27 5.92
CA PHE A 359 13.03 -14.35 6.81
C PHE A 359 13.14 -13.96 8.29
N ALA A 360 14.26 -13.35 8.68
CA ALA A 360 14.50 -12.91 10.06
C ALA A 360 13.51 -11.85 10.55
N GLN A 361 12.95 -11.02 9.62
CA GLN A 361 11.86 -10.12 9.96
C GLN A 361 10.54 -10.87 10.16
N TYR A 362 10.24 -11.81 9.26
CA TYR A 362 8.98 -12.56 9.23
C TYR A 362 8.79 -13.48 10.44
N GLU A 363 9.83 -14.22 10.83
CA GLU A 363 9.69 -15.31 11.81
C GLU A 363 9.17 -14.84 13.18
N ASN A 364 9.40 -13.58 13.53
CA ASN A 364 9.07 -13.00 14.83
C ASN A 364 8.18 -11.75 14.77
N GLU A 365 7.65 -11.39 13.58
CA GLU A 365 6.71 -10.28 13.41
C GLU A 365 5.29 -10.71 13.76
N ILE A 366 4.58 -9.83 14.49
CA ILE A 366 3.14 -9.90 14.73
C ILE A 366 2.53 -8.50 14.55
N SER A 367 1.49 -8.41 13.74
CA SER A 367 0.76 -7.17 13.51
C SER A 367 -0.43 -7.06 14.46
N LEU A 368 -0.51 -5.95 15.20
CA LEU A 368 -1.59 -5.68 16.14
C LEU A 368 -2.74 -4.92 15.49
N PRO A 369 -3.99 -5.05 16.03
CA PRO A 369 -5.16 -4.34 15.49
C PRO A 369 -5.01 -2.82 15.64
N VAL A 370 -5.17 -2.10 14.51
CA VAL A 370 -5.17 -0.64 14.47
C VAL A 370 -6.29 -0.16 13.55
N TYR A 371 -7.33 0.47 14.11
CA TYR A 371 -8.45 1.04 13.34
C TYR A 371 -9.15 2.13 14.15
N THR A 372 -9.81 3.06 13.49
CA THR A 372 -10.32 4.29 14.13
C THR A 372 -11.53 4.09 15.04
N THR A 373 -12.20 2.95 14.95
CA THR A 373 -13.28 2.57 15.89
C THR A 373 -12.80 1.67 17.04
N LEU A 374 -11.49 1.41 17.17
CA LEU A 374 -10.91 0.71 18.30
C LEU A 374 -10.92 1.63 19.55
N ALA A 375 -11.66 1.26 20.60
CA ALA A 375 -11.63 2.03 21.84
C ALA A 375 -10.22 2.02 22.47
N MET A 376 -9.82 3.11 23.11
CA MET A 376 -8.48 3.20 23.70
C MET A 376 -8.27 2.20 24.84
N GLU A 377 -9.34 1.84 25.57
CA GLU A 377 -9.34 0.79 26.58
C GLU A 377 -9.06 -0.59 25.94
N ASP A 378 -9.55 -0.81 24.71
CA ASP A 378 -9.29 -2.04 23.97
C ASP A 378 -7.85 -2.10 23.44
N ALA A 379 -7.33 -0.97 22.97
CA ALA A 379 -5.92 -0.88 22.60
C ALA A 379 -5.02 -1.19 23.80
N LYS A 380 -5.33 -0.64 24.97
CA LYS A 380 -4.61 -0.95 26.21
C LYS A 380 -4.70 -2.44 26.56
N TYR A 381 -5.89 -3.03 26.52
CA TYR A 381 -6.10 -4.45 26.78
C TYR A 381 -5.28 -5.35 25.81
N VAL A 382 -5.26 -5.03 24.51
CA VAL A 382 -4.43 -5.74 23.52
C VAL A 382 -2.96 -5.75 23.91
N ALA A 383 -2.41 -4.58 24.28
CA ALA A 383 -1.01 -4.46 24.68
C ALA A 383 -0.69 -5.26 25.95
N GLU A 384 -1.55 -5.16 26.98
CA GLU A 384 -1.37 -5.84 28.27
C GLU A 384 -1.44 -7.37 28.14
N GLU A 385 -2.42 -7.90 27.37
CA GLU A 385 -2.53 -9.34 27.13
C GLU A 385 -1.39 -9.87 26.26
N LEU A 386 -0.92 -9.10 25.26
CA LEU A 386 0.26 -9.46 24.48
C LEU A 386 1.48 -9.62 25.39
N VAL A 387 1.78 -8.65 26.23
CA VAL A 387 2.93 -8.70 27.16
C VAL A 387 2.83 -9.92 28.07
N LYS A 388 1.64 -10.18 28.62
CA LYS A 388 1.39 -11.33 29.51
C LYS A 388 1.61 -12.67 28.80
N GLU A 389 1.09 -12.82 27.57
CA GLU A 389 1.24 -14.11 26.85
C GLU A 389 2.67 -14.30 26.34
N VAL A 390 3.39 -13.26 25.91
CA VAL A 390 4.82 -13.36 25.58
C VAL A 390 5.64 -13.83 26.76
N LYS A 391 5.43 -13.26 27.96
CA LYS A 391 6.13 -13.71 29.19
C LYS A 391 5.84 -15.17 29.53
N LYS A 392 4.61 -15.63 29.34
CA LYS A 392 4.27 -17.05 29.56
C LYS A 392 4.93 -18.00 28.53
N ILE A 393 5.10 -17.55 27.30
CA ILE A 393 5.78 -18.36 26.25
C ILE A 393 7.28 -18.45 26.53
N ASN A 394 7.90 -17.35 26.96
CA ASN A 394 9.33 -17.32 27.27
C ASN A 394 9.72 -18.10 28.54
N ASN A 395 8.79 -18.26 29.48
CA ASN A 395 9.02 -18.99 30.73
C ASN A 395 8.77 -20.51 30.61
N LYS A 396 8.40 -20.99 29.43
CA LYS A 396 8.27 -22.41 29.09
C LYS A 396 9.48 -22.92 28.31
#